data_7aef53cb444fa61ec1123a3b14951543
#
_entry.id   7aef53cb444fa61ec1123a3b14951543
#
_cell.length_a   1.000
_cell.length_b   1.000
_cell.length_c   1.000
_cell.angle_alpha   90.00
_cell.angle_beta   90.00
_cell.angle_gamma   90.00
#
_symmetry.space_group_name_H-M   'P 1'
#
loop_
_entity.id
_entity.type
_entity.pdbx_description
1 polymer ?
#
loop_
_entity_poly.entity_id
_entity_poly.type
_entity_poly.pdbx_seq_one_letter_code
_entity_poly.pdbx_strand_id
1 'polypeptide(L)'
;VVHDVHTGEMSGEDLILLDGALETLKARDERQHDVVMLRYFAGLTIEQTAAAMDLSPATVKNEWTYARAWLMREMEKARKREPDA
;
A
#
# COMPACT_ATOMS: atom_id res chain seq x y z
N VAL A 1 -10.55 -16.48 -5.50
CA VAL A 1 -10.64 -16.42 -4.77
C VAL A 1 -9.84 -15.97 -3.81
N VAL A 2 -8.92 -16.05 -3.74
CA VAL A 2 -8.17 -15.75 -2.90
C VAL A 2 -8.00 -14.44 -2.56
N HIS A 3 -7.98 -13.70 -3.36
CA HIS A 3 -7.74 -12.48 -3.23
C HIS A 3 -8.59 -11.90 -2.35
N ASP A 4 -9.63 -12.30 -2.29
CA ASP A 4 -10.46 -11.75 -1.47
C ASP A 4 -10.09 -11.98 -0.09
N VAL A 5 -9.26 -12.84 0.16
CA VAL A 5 -8.89 -13.14 1.45
C VAL A 5 -8.38 -11.95 2.18
N HIS A 6 -7.58 -11.15 1.56
CA HIS A 6 -7.06 -10.01 2.25
C HIS A 6 -8.13 -9.05 2.62
N THR A 7 -8.99 -8.75 1.71
CA THR A 7 -10.03 -7.79 1.97
C THR A 7 -10.98 -8.34 2.98
N GLY A 8 -11.29 -9.63 2.90
CA GLY A 8 -12.25 -10.19 3.81
C GLY A 8 -11.76 -10.27 5.23
N GLU A 9 -10.43 -10.26 5.42
CA GLU A 9 -9.92 -10.34 6.75
C GLU A 9 -9.64 -9.02 7.36
N MET A 10 -9.78 -7.94 6.64
CA MET A 10 -9.47 -6.65 7.17
C MET A 10 -10.66 -6.07 7.86
N SER A 11 -10.51 -5.61 9.07
CA SER A 11 -11.61 -4.98 9.78
C SER A 11 -11.90 -3.60 9.21
N GLY A 12 -13.03 -3.06 9.53
CA GLY A 12 -13.36 -1.70 9.09
C GLY A 12 -12.36 -0.70 9.62
N GLU A 13 -11.89 -0.91 10.85
CA GLU A 13 -10.91 -0.03 11.42
C GLU A 13 -9.61 -0.10 10.65
N ASP A 14 -9.18 -1.30 10.25
CA ASP A 14 -7.96 -1.44 9.48
C ASP A 14 -8.08 -0.79 8.12
N LEU A 15 -9.25 -0.85 7.51
CA LEU A 15 -9.44 -0.19 6.22
C LEU A 15 -9.33 1.31 6.35
N ILE A 16 -9.84 1.89 7.44
CA ILE A 16 -9.73 3.32 7.66
C ILE A 16 -8.27 3.69 7.88
N LEU A 17 -7.54 2.89 8.65
CA LEU A 17 -6.13 3.17 8.88
C LEU A 17 -5.33 3.08 7.58
N LEU A 18 -5.65 2.10 6.76
CA LEU A 18 -4.97 1.94 5.49
C LEU A 18 -5.25 3.12 4.57
N ASP A 19 -6.51 3.56 4.53
CA ASP A 19 -6.87 4.68 3.69
C ASP A 19 -6.11 5.94 4.09
N GLY A 20 -6.01 6.19 5.39
CA GLY A 20 -5.25 7.34 5.87
C GLY A 20 -3.77 7.24 5.53
N ALA A 21 -3.21 6.03 5.68
CA ALA A 21 -1.81 5.84 5.37
C ALA A 21 -1.53 6.03 3.88
N LEU A 22 -2.46 5.58 3.03
CA LEU A 22 -2.31 5.74 1.59
C LEU A 22 -2.37 7.22 1.20
N GLU A 23 -3.23 7.99 1.86
CA GLU A 23 -3.27 9.42 1.56
C GLU A 23 -1.97 10.09 1.97
N THR A 24 -1.41 9.71 3.09
CA THR A 24 -0.14 10.26 3.53
C THR A 24 0.96 9.85 2.55
N LEU A 25 0.93 8.61 2.08
CA LEU A 25 1.93 8.15 1.14
C LEU A 25 1.85 8.94 -0.16
N LYS A 26 0.63 9.20 -0.63
CA LYS A 26 0.48 9.94 -1.87
C LYS A 26 1.06 11.33 -1.74
N ALA A 27 0.86 11.96 -0.59
CA ALA A 27 1.38 13.31 -0.39
C ALA A 27 2.90 13.32 -0.29
N ARG A 28 3.50 12.22 0.21
CA ARG A 28 4.94 12.26 0.38
C ARG A 28 5.69 11.64 -0.80
N ASP A 29 5.11 10.70 -1.49
CA ASP A 29 5.79 10.05 -2.61
C ASP A 29 4.73 9.46 -3.52
N GLU A 30 4.32 10.24 -4.51
CA GLU A 30 3.24 9.81 -5.38
C GLU A 30 3.62 8.58 -6.18
N ARG A 31 4.87 8.44 -6.57
CA ARG A 31 5.29 7.27 -7.33
C ARG A 31 5.14 6.00 -6.50
N GLN A 32 5.53 6.04 -5.23
CA GLN A 32 5.35 4.87 -4.38
C GLN A 32 3.87 4.57 -4.18
N HIS A 33 3.07 5.62 -4.04
CA HIS A 33 1.63 5.42 -3.90
C HIS A 33 1.09 4.70 -5.13
N ASP A 34 1.52 5.11 -6.33
CA ASP A 34 1.01 4.51 -7.55
C ASP A 34 1.47 3.05 -7.68
N VAL A 35 2.68 2.75 -7.24
CA VAL A 35 3.16 1.37 -7.25
C VAL A 35 2.24 0.51 -6.36
N VAL A 36 1.90 1.02 -5.18
CA VAL A 36 1.04 0.29 -4.28
C VAL A 36 -0.34 0.06 -4.89
N MET A 37 -0.89 1.11 -5.52
CA MET A 37 -2.21 0.98 -6.10
C MET A 37 -2.23 -0.05 -7.21
N LEU A 38 -1.20 -0.07 -8.05
CA LEU A 38 -1.17 -1.01 -9.15
C LEU A 38 -0.88 -2.43 -8.68
N ARG A 39 0.04 -2.56 -7.74
CA ARG A 39 0.41 -3.89 -7.27
C ARG A 39 -0.65 -4.52 -6.38
N TYR A 40 -1.12 -3.76 -5.38
CA TYR A 40 -1.99 -4.35 -4.38
C TYR A 40 -3.44 -4.32 -4.78
N PHE A 41 -3.91 -3.21 -5.29
CA PHE A 41 -5.33 -3.09 -5.59
C PHE A 41 -5.69 -3.52 -7.01
N ALA A 42 -4.87 -3.18 -7.99
CA ALA A 42 -5.16 -3.61 -9.34
C ALA A 42 -4.63 -5.01 -9.64
N GLY A 43 -3.75 -5.53 -8.78
CA GLY A 43 -3.27 -6.89 -8.95
C GLY A 43 -2.26 -7.10 -10.05
N LEU A 44 -1.54 -6.06 -10.45
CA LEU A 44 -0.57 -6.21 -11.51
C LEU A 44 0.70 -6.86 -10.99
N THR A 45 1.39 -7.58 -11.85
CA THR A 45 2.69 -8.15 -11.49
C THR A 45 3.73 -7.02 -11.45
N ILE A 46 4.92 -7.33 -10.95
CA ILE A 46 6.00 -6.36 -10.93
C ILE A 46 6.30 -5.91 -12.34
N GLU A 47 6.35 -6.85 -13.30
CA GLU A 47 6.64 -6.51 -14.68
C GLU A 47 5.55 -5.66 -15.30
N GLN A 48 4.30 -5.96 -15.00
CA GLN A 48 3.19 -5.18 -15.54
C GLN A 48 3.19 -3.78 -14.95
N THR A 49 3.49 -3.68 -13.66
CA THR A 49 3.54 -2.37 -13.01
C THR A 49 4.70 -1.55 -13.59
N ALA A 50 5.84 -2.19 -13.82
CA ALA A 50 6.98 -1.51 -14.39
C ALA A 50 6.64 -0.95 -15.77
N ALA A 51 5.97 -1.76 -16.59
CA ALA A 51 5.58 -1.31 -17.92
C ALA A 51 4.59 -0.16 -17.83
N ALA A 52 3.63 -0.25 -16.92
CA ALA A 52 2.62 0.79 -16.81
C ALA A 52 3.22 2.11 -16.34
N MET A 53 4.26 2.06 -15.51
CA MET A 53 4.84 3.26 -14.97
C MET A 53 6.13 3.67 -15.65
N ASP A 54 6.55 2.92 -16.65
CA ASP A 54 7.78 3.23 -17.37
C ASP A 54 8.96 3.19 -16.42
N LEU A 55 9.03 2.19 -15.59
CA LEU A 55 10.13 1.98 -14.67
C LEU A 55 10.71 0.61 -14.90
N SER A 56 11.89 0.35 -14.37
CA SER A 56 12.45 -0.99 -14.47
C SER A 56 11.80 -1.87 -13.42
N PRO A 57 11.75 -3.18 -13.65
CA PRO A 57 11.20 -4.09 -12.64
C PRO A 57 11.95 -4.01 -11.32
N ALA A 58 13.26 -3.79 -11.36
CA ALA A 58 14.03 -3.69 -10.12
C ALA A 58 13.60 -2.48 -9.32
N THR A 59 13.33 -1.36 -9.99
CA THR A 59 12.88 -0.16 -9.31
C THR A 59 11.50 -0.40 -8.69
N VAL A 60 10.60 -1.05 -9.43
CA VAL A 60 9.28 -1.34 -8.90
C VAL A 60 9.38 -2.24 -7.67
N LYS A 61 10.24 -3.24 -7.73
CA LYS A 61 10.38 -4.16 -6.61
C LYS A 61 10.88 -3.42 -5.37
N ASN A 62 11.86 -2.53 -5.54
CA ASN A 62 12.38 -1.78 -4.42
C ASN A 62 11.34 -0.80 -3.87
N GLU A 63 10.63 -0.11 -4.73
CA GLU A 63 9.60 0.82 -4.29
C GLU A 63 8.47 0.09 -3.56
N TRP A 64 8.08 -1.06 -4.08
CA TRP A 64 7.01 -1.85 -3.49
C TRP A 64 7.41 -2.36 -2.10
N THR A 65 8.64 -2.86 -1.98
CA THR A 65 9.11 -3.39 -0.72
C THR A 65 9.17 -2.28 0.35
N TYR A 66 9.67 -1.12 -0.04
CA TYR A 66 9.78 -0.02 0.89
C TYR A 66 8.40 0.52 1.25
N ALA A 67 7.53 0.66 0.27
CA ALA A 67 6.20 1.22 0.52
C ALA A 67 5.38 0.31 1.42
N ARG A 68 5.48 -0.99 1.23
CA ARG A 68 4.74 -1.92 2.09
C ARG A 68 5.16 -1.78 3.54
N ALA A 69 6.46 -1.74 3.78
CA ALA A 69 6.97 -1.62 5.13
C ALA A 69 6.55 -0.29 5.75
N TRP A 70 6.61 0.77 4.95
CA TRP A 70 6.23 2.08 5.44
C TRP A 70 4.75 2.15 5.80
N LEU A 71 3.90 1.56 4.94
CA LEU A 71 2.46 1.56 5.21
C LEU A 71 2.14 0.80 6.49
N MET A 72 2.77 -0.35 6.69
CA MET A 72 2.51 -1.12 7.88
C MET A 72 2.94 -0.35 9.13
N ARG A 73 4.07 0.36 9.04
CA ARG A 73 4.52 1.13 10.17
C ARG A 73 3.60 2.31 10.45
N GLU A 74 3.10 2.96 9.40
CA GLU A 74 2.20 4.08 9.57
C GLU A 74 0.87 3.64 10.20
N MET A 75 0.35 2.50 9.76
CA MET A 75 -0.88 1.99 10.32
C MET A 75 -0.69 1.64 11.79
N GLU A 76 0.48 1.11 12.13
CA GLU A 76 0.76 0.76 13.50
C GLU A 76 0.84 2.00 14.36
N LYS A 77 1.49 3.05 13.87
CA LYS A 77 1.58 4.29 14.61
C LYS A 77 0.21 4.91 14.81
N ALA A 78 -0.62 4.88 13.78
CA ALA A 78 -1.96 5.46 13.88
C ALA A 78 -2.80 4.68 14.88
N ARG A 79 -2.63 3.34 14.88
CA ARG A 79 -3.40 2.54 15.80
C ARG A 79 -3.02 2.86 17.25
N LYS A 80 -1.73 3.09 17.50
CA LYS A 80 -1.29 3.39 18.83
C LYS A 80 -1.67 4.78 19.28
N ARG A 81 -1.88 5.69 18.34
CA ARG A 81 -2.24 7.05 18.72
C ARG A 81 -3.71 7.21 18.99
N GLU A 82 -4.51 6.24 18.63
CA GLU A 82 -5.91 6.39 18.82
C GLU A 82 -6.23 6.42 20.27
N PRO A 83 -7.14 7.26 20.67
CA PRO A 83 -7.48 7.34 22.06
C PRO A 83 -8.20 6.10 22.45
N ASP A 84 -8.10 5.71 23.68
CA ASP A 84 -8.68 4.63 24.13
C ASP A 84 -9.95 4.94 24.48
N ALA A 85 -10.72 5.08 23.99
CA ALA A 85 -12.00 5.51 24.25
C ALA A 85 -12.64 4.92 25.33
#